data_547326e1b91972dbf078faf6a8ede389
#
_entry.id   547326e1b91972dbf078faf6a8ede389
#
_cell.length_a   1.000
_cell.length_b   1.000
_cell.length_c   1.000
_cell.angle_alpha   90.00
_cell.angle_beta   90.00
_cell.angle_gamma   90.00
#
_symmetry.space_group_name_H-M   'P 1'
#
loop_
_entity.id
_entity.type
_entity.pdbx_description
1 polymer ?
#
loop_
_entity_poly.entity_id
_entity_poly.type
_entity_poly.pdbx_seq_one_letter_code
_entity_poly.pdbx_strand_id
1 'polypeptide(L)' 'MESKYFITAFGDIEQIQMGNDIARDLQRVGNIFPSYEDAFRTLGKIKIALSNGKSIQEIHNKG' A
#
# COMPACT_ATOMS: atom_id res chain seq x y z
N MET A 1 4.16 19.90 5.83
CA MET A 1 4.41 18.84 4.86
C MET A 1 3.25 17.86 4.83
N GLU A 2 2.97 17.33 3.67
CA GLU A 2 1.86 16.40 3.50
C GLU A 2 2.24 15.01 3.98
N SER A 3 1.36 14.39 4.77
CA SER A 3 1.54 13.02 5.22
C SER A 3 0.54 12.11 4.51
N LYS A 4 1.00 10.93 4.15
CA LYS A 4 0.16 9.90 3.55
C LYS A 4 0.43 8.56 4.23
N TYR A 5 -0.18 7.51 3.74
CA TYR A 5 -0.09 6.19 4.36
C TYR A 5 0.37 5.17 3.35
N PHE A 6 1.04 4.12 3.84
CA PHE A 6 1.48 3.03 2.99
C PHE A 6 1.36 1.71 3.73
N ILE A 7 1.36 0.61 2.98
CA ILE A 7 1.25 -0.73 3.54
C ILE A 7 2.64 -1.36 3.56
N THR A 8 3.07 -1.82 4.73
CA THR A 8 4.38 -2.45 4.89
C THR A 8 4.37 -3.88 4.37
N ALA A 9 5.57 -4.45 4.22
CA ALA A 9 5.70 -5.84 3.80
C ALA A 9 5.10 -6.83 4.81
N PHE A 10 4.88 -6.39 6.04
CA PHE A 10 4.29 -7.21 7.09
C PHE A 10 2.78 -7.06 7.18
N GLY A 11 2.18 -6.24 6.32
CA GLY A 11 0.74 -6.04 6.33
C GLY A 11 0.26 -5.00 7.32
N ASP A 12 1.14 -4.09 7.74
CA ASP A 12 0.79 -2.98 8.61
C ASP A 12 0.64 -1.70 7.80
N ILE A 13 -0.12 -0.75 8.36
CA ILE A 13 -0.30 0.56 7.74
C ILE A 13 0.50 1.56 8.55
N GLU A 14 1.38 2.29 7.88
CA GLU A 14 2.19 3.31 8.53
C GLU A 14 2.09 4.63 7.79
N GLN A 15 2.32 5.71 8.53
CA GLN A 15 2.30 7.05 7.99
C GLN A 15 3.67 7.42 7.45
N ILE A 16 3.70 8.15 6.34
CA ILE A 16 4.93 8.59 5.73
C ILE A 16 4.78 10.04 5.27
N GLN A 17 5.83 10.83 5.45
CA GLN A 17 5.87 12.19 4.93
C GLN A 17 6.30 12.16 3.48
N MET A 18 5.58 12.91 2.64
CA MET A 18 5.90 12.99 1.22
C MET A 18 7.12 13.89 0.99
N GLY A 19 7.75 13.71 -0.16
CA GLY A 19 8.88 14.54 -0.55
C GLY A 19 10.24 13.89 -0.41
N ASN A 20 10.31 12.63 0.04
CA ASN A 20 11.57 11.90 0.09
C ASN A 20 11.60 10.77 -0.94
N ASP A 21 12.76 10.14 -1.10
CA ASP A 21 12.94 9.11 -2.11
C ASP A 21 12.09 7.86 -1.84
N ILE A 22 11.92 7.51 -0.57
CA ILE A 22 11.12 6.35 -0.18
C ILE A 22 9.67 6.58 -0.58
N ALA A 23 9.11 7.76 -0.28
CA ALA A 23 7.74 8.09 -0.65
C ALA A 23 7.56 8.06 -2.17
N ARG A 24 8.55 8.54 -2.91
CA ARG A 24 8.50 8.53 -4.37
C ARG A 24 8.46 7.11 -4.92
N ASP A 25 9.27 6.21 -4.36
CA ASP A 25 9.29 4.82 -4.79
C ASP A 25 7.98 4.10 -4.46
N LEU A 26 7.42 4.36 -3.27
CA LEU A 26 6.13 3.80 -2.88
C LEU A 26 5.02 4.30 -3.79
N GLN A 27 5.05 5.58 -4.15
CA GLN A 27 4.06 6.15 -5.06
C GLN A 27 4.16 5.51 -6.45
N ARG A 28 5.36 5.22 -6.90
CA ARG A 28 5.58 4.60 -8.21
C ARG A 28 4.92 3.23 -8.30
N VAL A 29 4.96 2.45 -7.22
CA VAL A 29 4.34 1.13 -7.21
C VAL A 29 2.88 1.14 -6.75
N GLY A 30 2.33 2.34 -6.51
CA GLY A 30 0.92 2.47 -6.12
C GLY A 30 0.64 2.20 -4.66
N ASN A 31 1.67 2.26 -3.80
CA ASN A 31 1.52 1.99 -2.37
C ASN A 31 1.55 3.29 -1.55
N ILE A 32 0.77 4.27 -1.99
CA ILE A 32 0.58 5.53 -1.26
C ILE A 32 -0.92 5.82 -1.24
N PHE A 33 -1.45 6.10 -0.06
CA PHE A 33 -2.88 6.32 0.14
C PHE A 33 -3.11 7.64 0.84
N PRO A 34 -4.13 8.40 0.44
CA PRO A 34 -4.39 9.72 1.02
C PRO A 34 -4.91 9.65 2.46
N SER A 35 -5.47 8.51 2.88
CA SER A 35 -5.99 8.35 4.23
C SER A 35 -5.73 6.94 4.73
N TYR A 36 -5.77 6.79 6.07
CA TYR A 36 -5.66 5.49 6.71
C TYR A 36 -6.76 4.54 6.23
N GLU A 37 -7.97 5.07 6.08
CA GLU A 37 -9.11 4.28 5.65
C GLU A 37 -8.91 3.68 4.26
N ASP A 38 -8.34 4.45 3.33
CA ASP A 38 -8.06 3.94 2.00
C ASP A 38 -7.01 2.82 2.03
N ALA A 39 -5.97 3.01 2.84
CA ALA A 39 -4.94 1.98 2.99
C ALA A 39 -5.52 0.72 3.62
N PHE A 40 -6.36 0.88 4.63
CA PHE A 40 -7.01 -0.25 5.31
C PHE A 40 -7.89 -1.03 4.36
N ARG A 41 -8.65 -0.35 3.53
CA ARG A 41 -9.54 -0.99 2.55
C ARG A 41 -8.72 -1.79 1.53
N THR A 42 -7.62 -1.22 1.05
CA THR A 42 -6.74 -1.90 0.10
C THR A 42 -6.07 -3.10 0.76
N LEU A 43 -5.64 -2.96 2.00
CA LEU A 43 -5.02 -4.07 2.74
C LEU A 43 -6.00 -5.24 2.88
N GLY A 44 -7.28 -4.95 3.13
CA GLY A 44 -8.31 -5.97 3.20
C GLY A 44 -8.43 -6.75 1.89
N LYS A 45 -8.37 -6.05 0.76
CA LYS A 45 -8.42 -6.70 -0.56
C LYS A 45 -7.21 -7.59 -0.79
N ILE A 46 -6.03 -7.13 -0.38
CA ILE A 46 -4.80 -7.91 -0.50
C ILE A 46 -4.89 -9.20 0.32
N LYS A 47 -5.38 -9.09 1.55
CA LYS A 47 -5.54 -10.26 2.44
C LYS A 47 -6.49 -11.28 1.86
N ILE A 48 -7.61 -10.83 1.30
CA ILE A 48 -8.58 -11.70 0.67
C ILE A 48 -7.96 -12.41 -0.53
N ALA A 49 -7.24 -11.68 -1.37
CA ALA A 49 -6.60 -12.25 -2.55
C ALA A 49 -5.54 -13.28 -2.17
N LEU A 50 -4.77 -13.03 -1.11
CA LEU A 50 -3.78 -13.99 -0.62
C LEU A 50 -4.45 -15.26 -0.10
N SER A 51 -5.60 -15.13 0.57
CA SER A 51 -6.39 -16.28 1.03
C SER A 51 -6.85 -17.13 -0.14
N ASN A 52 -7.03 -16.55 -1.30
CA ASN A 52 -7.43 -17.24 -2.53
C ASN A 52 -6.24 -17.74 -3.34
N GLY A 53 -5.04 -17.74 -2.76
CA GLY A 53 -3.85 -18.29 -3.39
C GLY A 53 -3.10 -17.35 -4.32
N LYS A 54 -3.41 -16.06 -4.28
CA LYS A 54 -2.73 -15.07 -5.10
C LYS A 54 -1.61 -14.38 -4.33
N SER A 55 -0.54 -14.04 -5.02
CA SER A 55 0.56 -13.30 -4.42
C SER A 55 0.31 -11.80 -4.48
N ILE A 56 1.00 -11.04 -3.61
CA ILE A 56 0.92 -9.58 -3.64
C ILE A 56 1.38 -9.06 -5.00
N GLN A 57 2.40 -9.66 -5.58
CA GLN A 57 2.94 -9.25 -6.87
C GLN A 57 1.90 -9.42 -7.99
N GLU A 58 1.14 -10.50 -7.96
CA GLU A 58 0.08 -10.72 -8.95
C GLU A 58 -1.01 -9.65 -8.84
N ILE A 59 -1.35 -9.26 -7.62
CA ILE A 59 -2.36 -8.24 -7.38
C ILE A 59 -1.90 -6.91 -7.97
N HIS A 60 -0.65 -6.54 -7.76
CA HIS A 60 -0.10 -5.29 -8.30
C HIS A 60 -0.04 -5.30 -9.82
N ASN A 61 0.32 -6.43 -10.41
CA ASN A 61 0.45 -6.53 -11.86
C ASN A 61 -0.91 -6.45 -12.55
N LYS A 62 -1.98 -6.82 -11.89
CA LYS A 62 -3.33 -6.75 -12.44
C LYS A 62 -4.01 -5.41 -12.18
N GLY A 63 -3.48 -4.68 -11.23
CA GLY A 63 -4.01 -3.37 -10.89
C GLY A 63 -3.67 -2.36 -11.92
#